data_885b16fcfebd7d369b3119562d3d19a5
#
_entry.id   885b16fcfebd7d369b3119562d3d19a5
#
_cell.length_a   1.000
_cell.length_b   1.000
_cell.length_c   1.000
_cell.angle_alpha   90.00
_cell.angle_beta   90.00
_cell.angle_gamma   90.00
#
_symmetry.space_group_name_H-M   'P 1'
#
loop_
_entity.id
_entity.type
_entity.pdbx_description
1 polymer ?
#
loop_
_entity_poly.entity_id
_entity_poly.type
_entity_poly.pdbx_seq_one_letter_code
_entity_poly.pdbx_strand_id
1 'polypeptide(L)'
;AMKLARLFARRQGNGGNTIVCLKGGFHGRTLETIAATMQDWLQESFTPLPGGFIACEPNDVAELRAIFDRYGSEICAVMFEPIQGESGVHPLTPEFLRAADELVHGVGGLTISDEVQAGVFRCGAPFAVQLAGVTPDIMSLAKGIAGGMTMGAVVARAEVADVFRPGDHGST
;
A
#
# COMPACT_ATOMS: atom_id res chain seq x y z
N ALA A 1 -2.55 2.97 -7.43
CA ALA A 1 -1.85 1.86 -6.77
C ALA A 1 -2.79 0.66 -6.57
N MET A 2 -3.81 0.73 -5.72
CA MET A 2 -4.72 -0.39 -5.39
C MET A 2 -5.39 -1.04 -6.60
N LYS A 3 -5.94 -0.26 -7.54
CA LYS A 3 -6.50 -0.80 -8.80
C LYS A 3 -5.46 -1.56 -9.62
N LEU A 4 -4.23 -1.08 -9.67
CA LEU A 4 -3.14 -1.73 -10.39
C LEU A 4 -2.79 -3.08 -9.75
N ALA A 5 -2.65 -3.13 -8.42
CA ALA A 5 -2.36 -4.37 -7.71
C ALA A 5 -3.45 -5.44 -7.92
N ARG A 6 -4.73 -5.06 -7.79
CA ARG A 6 -5.86 -5.95 -8.04
C ARG A 6 -5.92 -6.45 -9.48
N LEU A 7 -5.63 -5.58 -10.45
CA LEU A 7 -5.61 -5.96 -11.86
C LEU A 7 -4.44 -6.90 -12.18
N PHE A 8 -3.26 -6.64 -11.60
CA PHE A 8 -2.10 -7.51 -11.72
C PHE A 8 -2.39 -8.91 -11.17
N ALA A 9 -2.92 -9.00 -9.95
CA ALA A 9 -3.29 -10.27 -9.34
C ALA A 9 -4.28 -11.06 -10.21
N ARG A 10 -5.26 -10.38 -10.80
CA ARG A 10 -6.25 -11.02 -11.69
C ARG A 10 -5.64 -11.51 -13.00
N ARG A 11 -4.66 -10.79 -13.57
CA ARG A 11 -4.11 -11.11 -14.90
C ARG A 11 -2.89 -12.00 -14.85
N GLN A 12 -2.07 -11.92 -13.83
CA GLN A 12 -0.77 -12.60 -13.76
C GLN A 12 -0.44 -13.20 -12.39
N GLY A 13 -1.13 -12.77 -11.34
CA GLY A 13 -0.87 -13.19 -9.97
C GLY A 13 -1.75 -14.34 -9.51
N ASN A 14 -2.02 -14.38 -8.22
CA ASN A 14 -2.81 -15.41 -7.55
C ASN A 14 -4.34 -15.26 -7.71
N GLY A 15 -4.82 -14.22 -8.39
CA GLY A 15 -6.24 -13.92 -8.54
C GLY A 15 -6.90 -13.25 -7.32
N GLY A 16 -6.16 -13.00 -6.28
CA GLY A 16 -6.63 -12.31 -5.07
C GLY A 16 -7.05 -10.86 -5.33
N ASN A 17 -7.85 -10.30 -4.43
CA ASN A 17 -8.29 -8.90 -4.50
C ASN A 17 -8.21 -8.17 -3.15
N THR A 18 -7.77 -8.86 -2.11
CA THR A 18 -7.65 -8.33 -0.75
C THR A 18 -6.30 -7.66 -0.56
N ILE A 19 -6.32 -6.50 0.08
CA ILE A 19 -5.11 -5.73 0.41
C ILE A 19 -4.97 -5.70 1.93
N VAL A 20 -3.82 -6.11 2.43
CA VAL A 20 -3.47 -5.93 3.85
C VAL A 20 -3.01 -4.49 4.04
N CYS A 21 -3.64 -3.78 4.98
CA CYS A 21 -3.33 -2.40 5.35
C CYS A 21 -3.01 -2.32 6.85
N LEU A 22 -2.20 -1.34 7.24
CA LEU A 22 -1.77 -1.22 8.63
C LEU A 22 -2.71 -0.33 9.44
N LYS A 23 -3.02 -0.73 10.66
CA LYS A 23 -3.77 0.10 11.60
C LYS A 23 -3.03 1.43 11.84
N GLY A 24 -3.79 2.50 12.00
CA GLY A 24 -3.23 3.85 12.09
C GLY A 24 -2.70 4.43 10.77
N GLY A 25 -2.76 3.68 9.66
CA GLY A 25 -2.38 4.18 8.35
C GLY A 25 -3.33 5.27 7.85
N PHE A 26 -2.87 6.06 6.87
CA PHE A 26 -3.68 7.05 6.18
C PHE A 26 -3.37 7.06 4.68
N HIS A 27 -4.37 6.71 3.86
CA HIS A 27 -4.20 6.55 2.42
C HIS A 27 -5.08 7.45 1.56
N GLY A 28 -5.85 8.35 2.18
CA GLY A 28 -6.67 9.34 1.47
C GLY A 28 -8.12 9.43 1.97
N ARG A 29 -8.94 10.19 1.24
CA ARG A 29 -10.30 10.58 1.64
C ARG A 29 -11.40 10.11 0.69
N THR A 30 -11.08 9.38 -0.38
CA THR A 30 -12.10 8.73 -1.21
C THR A 30 -12.62 7.47 -0.51
N LEU A 31 -13.80 6.98 -0.86
CA LEU A 31 -14.38 5.81 -0.20
C LEU A 31 -13.45 4.60 -0.19
N GLU A 32 -12.74 4.34 -1.29
CA GLU A 32 -11.78 3.24 -1.39
C GLU A 32 -10.55 3.49 -0.49
N THR A 33 -10.02 4.71 -0.45
CA THR A 33 -8.85 5.02 0.38
C THR A 33 -9.19 5.16 1.86
N ILE A 34 -10.43 5.56 2.21
CA ILE A 34 -10.93 5.50 3.59
C ILE A 34 -11.05 4.03 4.04
N ALA A 35 -11.54 3.14 3.17
CA ALA A 35 -11.58 1.70 3.48
C ALA A 35 -10.18 1.11 3.74
N ALA A 36 -9.17 1.57 3.01
CA ALA A 36 -7.77 1.19 3.23
C ALA A 36 -7.13 1.88 4.46
N THR A 37 -7.68 3.01 4.90
CA THR A 37 -7.23 3.75 6.08
C THR A 37 -7.80 3.08 7.33
N MET A 38 -6.98 2.31 8.04
CA MET A 38 -7.41 1.51 9.19
C MET A 38 -7.50 2.36 10.47
N GLN A 39 -8.45 3.31 10.47
CA GLN A 39 -8.79 4.20 11.57
C GLN A 39 -10.32 4.26 11.71
N ASP A 40 -10.88 3.60 12.71
CA ASP A 40 -12.32 3.39 12.91
C ASP A 40 -13.11 4.70 12.87
N TRP A 41 -12.62 5.74 13.54
CA TRP A 41 -13.29 7.04 13.60
C TRP A 41 -13.44 7.73 12.24
N LEU A 42 -12.55 7.44 11.28
CA LEU A 42 -12.68 7.93 9.90
C LEU A 42 -13.68 7.09 9.09
N GLN A 43 -13.76 5.80 9.38
CA GLN A 43 -14.58 4.87 8.63
C GLN A 43 -16.07 4.95 9.02
N GLU A 44 -16.35 5.13 10.31
CA GLU A 44 -17.73 5.13 10.86
C GLU A 44 -18.68 6.06 10.12
N SER A 45 -18.23 7.27 9.76
CA SER A 45 -19.06 8.28 9.12
C SER A 45 -19.45 7.96 7.67
N PHE A 46 -18.76 6.97 7.03
CA PHE A 46 -18.89 6.70 5.60
C PHE A 46 -19.25 5.25 5.28
N THR A 47 -19.75 4.51 6.27
CA THR A 47 -20.23 3.13 6.05
C THR A 47 -21.53 3.11 5.25
N PRO A 48 -21.75 2.11 4.35
CA PRO A 48 -20.85 0.98 4.06
C PRO A 48 -19.67 1.37 3.15
N LEU A 49 -18.48 0.89 3.50
CA LEU A 49 -17.26 1.10 2.71
C LEU A 49 -17.00 -0.09 1.77
N PRO A 50 -16.22 0.12 0.69
CA PRO A 50 -15.75 -0.99 -0.14
C PRO A 50 -14.98 -2.03 0.68
N GLY A 51 -15.24 -3.30 0.42
CA GLY A 51 -14.53 -4.42 1.04
C GLY A 51 -13.20 -4.75 0.37
N GLY A 52 -12.57 -5.85 0.83
CA GLY A 52 -11.31 -6.35 0.31
C GLY A 52 -10.09 -5.71 0.99
N PHE A 53 -10.21 -5.42 2.28
CA PHE A 53 -9.11 -4.94 3.12
C PHE A 53 -9.04 -5.75 4.42
N ILE A 54 -7.82 -6.03 4.87
CA ILE A 54 -7.53 -6.68 6.15
C ILE A 54 -6.59 -5.76 6.92
N ALA A 55 -6.95 -5.46 8.17
CA ALA A 55 -6.10 -4.69 9.07
C ALA A 55 -5.01 -5.58 9.69
N CYS A 56 -3.81 -5.02 9.85
CA CYS A 56 -2.68 -5.61 10.56
C CYS A 56 -2.05 -4.56 11.48
N GLU A 57 -1.61 -4.96 12.67
CA GLU A 57 -0.86 -4.09 13.56
C GLU A 57 0.51 -3.73 12.95
N PRO A 58 0.93 -2.45 12.95
CA PRO A 58 2.26 -2.09 12.50
C PRO A 58 3.34 -2.73 13.37
N ASN A 59 4.38 -3.23 12.72
CA ASN A 59 5.53 -3.91 13.35
C ASN A 59 5.22 -5.25 14.05
N ASP A 60 4.01 -5.80 13.89
CA ASP A 60 3.70 -7.16 14.35
C ASP A 60 3.87 -8.18 13.21
N VAL A 61 5.09 -8.73 13.12
CA VAL A 61 5.43 -9.77 12.12
C VAL A 61 4.65 -11.07 12.37
N ALA A 62 4.30 -11.36 13.61
CA ALA A 62 3.58 -12.60 13.95
C ALA A 62 2.13 -12.53 13.46
N GLU A 63 1.45 -11.40 13.70
CA GLU A 63 0.11 -11.15 13.16
C GLU A 63 0.13 -11.15 11.63
N LEU A 64 1.11 -10.48 11.01
CA LEU A 64 1.25 -10.46 9.57
C LEU A 64 1.36 -11.88 8.99
N ARG A 65 2.20 -12.74 9.56
CA ARG A 65 2.33 -14.15 9.14
C ARG A 65 1.00 -14.90 9.30
N ALA A 66 0.31 -14.74 10.42
CA ALA A 66 -0.97 -15.39 10.66
C ALA A 66 -2.04 -14.97 9.63
N ILE A 67 -2.04 -13.70 9.20
CA ILE A 67 -2.90 -13.20 8.13
C ILE A 67 -2.58 -13.92 6.82
N PHE A 68 -1.30 -14.04 6.44
CA PHE A 68 -0.90 -14.73 5.22
C PHE A 68 -1.18 -16.23 5.26
N ASP A 69 -0.97 -16.89 6.41
CA ASP A 69 -1.31 -18.32 6.59
C ASP A 69 -2.80 -18.58 6.37
N ARG A 70 -3.64 -17.64 6.79
CA ARG A 70 -5.10 -17.78 6.71
C ARG A 70 -5.68 -17.34 5.37
N TYR A 71 -5.19 -16.25 4.80
CA TYR A 71 -5.82 -15.56 3.67
C TYR A 71 -4.90 -15.42 2.45
N GLY A 72 -3.72 -16.03 2.45
CA GLY A 72 -2.69 -15.79 1.43
C GLY A 72 -3.18 -15.88 -0.01
N SER A 73 -4.06 -16.83 -0.35
CA SER A 73 -4.63 -16.97 -1.69
C SER A 73 -5.59 -15.85 -2.10
N GLU A 74 -6.08 -15.06 -1.12
CA GLU A 74 -6.98 -13.94 -1.37
C GLU A 74 -6.21 -12.61 -1.43
N ILE A 75 -4.97 -12.57 -0.91
CA ILE A 75 -4.18 -11.34 -0.77
C ILE A 75 -3.49 -11.01 -2.10
N CYS A 76 -3.77 -9.82 -2.64
CA CYS A 76 -3.10 -9.30 -3.82
C CYS A 76 -2.01 -8.26 -3.51
N ALA A 77 -2.04 -7.66 -2.32
CA ALA A 77 -1.02 -6.70 -1.93
C ALA A 77 -0.95 -6.50 -0.41
N VAL A 78 0.21 -6.01 0.04
CA VAL A 78 0.37 -5.31 1.32
C VAL A 78 0.60 -3.84 1.03
N MET A 79 -0.17 -2.94 1.66
CA MET A 79 -0.03 -1.49 1.52
C MET A 79 0.39 -0.88 2.86
N PHE A 80 1.43 -0.08 2.83
CA PHE A 80 1.99 0.55 4.02
C PHE A 80 2.58 1.93 3.73
N GLU A 81 2.60 2.78 4.74
CA GLU A 81 3.48 3.94 4.80
C GLU A 81 4.76 3.49 5.52
N PRO A 82 5.97 3.71 4.98
CA PRO A 82 7.22 3.36 5.69
C PRO A 82 7.36 4.06 7.04
N ILE A 83 6.77 5.26 7.13
CA ILE A 83 6.59 6.02 8.35
C ILE A 83 5.17 6.56 8.35
N GLN A 84 4.31 6.07 9.23
CA GLN A 84 2.97 6.59 9.40
C GLN A 84 3.04 8.01 9.95
N GLY A 85 2.39 8.96 9.30
CA GLY A 85 2.46 10.36 9.69
C GLY A 85 1.21 10.89 10.39
N GLU A 86 0.02 10.55 9.89
CA GLU A 86 -1.25 11.14 10.34
C GLU A 86 -1.69 10.68 11.74
N SER A 87 -1.33 9.46 12.15
CA SER A 87 -1.62 8.94 13.49
C SER A 87 -0.52 9.24 14.53
N GLY A 88 0.49 9.97 14.13
CA GLY A 88 1.75 10.20 14.84
C GLY A 88 2.92 9.76 13.97
N VAL A 89 4.14 10.04 14.40
CA VAL A 89 5.31 9.64 13.62
C VAL A 89 5.75 8.24 14.06
N HIS A 90 5.23 7.22 13.37
CA HIS A 90 5.46 5.82 13.69
C HIS A 90 6.23 5.12 12.55
N PRO A 91 7.57 4.97 12.67
CA PRO A 91 8.33 4.24 11.66
C PRO A 91 8.06 2.75 11.72
N LEU A 92 7.96 2.15 10.55
CA LEU A 92 7.99 0.69 10.43
C LEU A 92 9.43 0.19 10.54
N THR A 93 9.59 -0.94 11.21
CA THR A 93 10.92 -1.54 11.34
C THR A 93 11.37 -2.17 10.02
N PRO A 94 12.68 -2.17 9.71
CA PRO A 94 13.20 -2.86 8.54
C PRO A 94 12.86 -4.36 8.53
N GLU A 95 12.74 -4.99 9.70
CA GLU A 95 12.32 -6.38 9.84
C GLU A 95 10.89 -6.59 9.34
N PHE A 96 9.96 -5.73 9.78
CA PHE A 96 8.57 -5.80 9.36
C PHE A 96 8.41 -5.58 7.86
N LEU A 97 9.08 -4.56 7.31
CA LEU A 97 9.01 -4.25 5.88
C LEU A 97 9.57 -5.39 5.01
N ARG A 98 10.67 -6.02 5.42
CA ARG A 98 11.19 -7.20 4.72
C ARG A 98 10.27 -8.41 4.84
N ALA A 99 9.68 -8.64 6.00
CA ALA A 99 8.72 -9.72 6.17
C ALA A 99 7.46 -9.51 5.31
N ALA A 100 6.97 -8.27 5.21
CA ALA A 100 5.84 -7.93 4.35
C ALA A 100 6.15 -8.19 2.87
N ASP A 101 7.34 -7.80 2.42
CA ASP A 101 7.83 -8.02 1.05
C ASP A 101 7.93 -9.53 0.74
N GLU A 102 8.59 -10.29 1.63
CA GLU A 102 8.75 -11.75 1.47
C GLU A 102 7.42 -12.49 1.43
N LEU A 103 6.53 -12.19 2.38
CA LEU A 103 5.24 -12.89 2.51
C LEU A 103 4.32 -12.60 1.33
N VAL A 104 4.22 -11.36 0.90
CA VAL A 104 3.33 -11.00 -0.21
C VAL A 104 3.82 -11.55 -1.54
N HIS A 105 5.12 -11.54 -1.79
CA HIS A 105 5.69 -12.17 -2.98
C HIS A 105 5.55 -13.69 -2.94
N GLY A 106 5.66 -14.31 -1.77
CA GLY A 106 5.43 -15.74 -1.58
C GLY A 106 4.06 -16.23 -2.02
N VAL A 107 3.05 -15.37 -2.07
CA VAL A 107 1.70 -15.67 -2.56
C VAL A 107 1.41 -15.06 -3.94
N GLY A 108 2.40 -14.47 -4.62
CA GLY A 108 2.23 -13.82 -5.94
C GLY A 108 1.52 -12.48 -5.87
N GLY A 109 1.48 -11.84 -4.71
CA GLY A 109 0.99 -10.47 -4.51
C GLY A 109 2.10 -9.42 -4.63
N LEU A 110 1.78 -8.16 -4.34
CA LEU A 110 2.64 -7.01 -4.54
C LEU A 110 2.78 -6.16 -3.28
N THR A 111 3.91 -5.48 -3.13
CA THR A 111 4.08 -4.41 -2.14
C THR A 111 3.66 -3.05 -2.71
N ILE A 112 2.90 -2.29 -1.92
CA ILE A 112 2.53 -0.89 -2.20
C ILE A 112 3.11 -0.02 -1.10
N SER A 113 4.13 0.77 -1.42
CA SER A 113 4.67 1.79 -0.49
C SER A 113 3.97 3.12 -0.73
N ASP A 114 3.27 3.61 0.28
CA ASP A 114 2.70 4.95 0.28
C ASP A 114 3.75 5.95 0.77
N GLU A 115 4.39 6.61 -0.19
CA GLU A 115 5.44 7.61 0.04
C GLU A 115 4.91 9.06 -0.06
N VAL A 116 3.60 9.23 -0.03
CA VAL A 116 2.94 10.54 -0.15
C VAL A 116 3.42 11.52 0.91
N GLN A 117 3.68 11.03 2.12
CA GLN A 117 4.16 11.87 3.23
C GLN A 117 5.65 11.66 3.52
N ALA A 118 6.13 10.43 3.48
CA ALA A 118 7.48 10.07 3.88
C ALA A 118 8.53 10.24 2.77
N GLY A 119 8.10 10.25 1.51
CA GLY A 119 8.98 10.30 0.34
C GLY A 119 9.54 11.70 0.02
N VAL A 120 10.14 11.81 -1.15
CA VAL A 120 10.70 13.05 -1.72
C VAL A 120 11.68 13.72 -0.74
N PHE A 121 12.66 12.94 -0.26
CA PHE A 121 13.70 13.37 0.69
C PHE A 121 13.20 13.81 2.07
N ARG A 122 11.93 13.63 2.40
CA ARG A 122 11.40 14.01 3.73
C ARG A 122 12.15 13.34 4.88
N CYS A 123 12.56 12.08 4.70
CA CYS A 123 13.19 11.25 5.72
C CYS A 123 14.70 11.02 5.51
N GLY A 124 15.35 11.87 4.71
CA GLY A 124 16.80 11.81 4.46
C GLY A 124 17.23 10.86 3.33
N ALA A 125 16.28 10.18 2.70
CA ALA A 125 16.48 9.39 1.48
C ALA A 125 15.45 9.82 0.44
N PRO A 126 15.65 9.54 -0.87
CA PRO A 126 14.66 9.81 -1.90
C PRO A 126 13.28 9.25 -1.53
N PHE A 127 13.23 8.02 -1.05
CA PHE A 127 12.04 7.36 -0.54
C PHE A 127 12.34 6.67 0.78
N ALA A 128 11.42 6.78 1.74
CA ALA A 128 11.66 6.28 3.10
C ALA A 128 11.81 4.74 3.14
N VAL A 129 11.11 4.01 2.27
CA VAL A 129 11.21 2.56 2.17
C VAL A 129 12.65 2.07 1.88
N GLN A 130 13.47 2.89 1.21
CA GLN A 130 14.87 2.58 0.93
C GLN A 130 15.72 2.44 2.19
N LEU A 131 15.35 3.12 3.28
CA LEU A 131 16.05 3.02 4.57
C LEU A 131 15.95 1.60 5.16
N ALA A 132 14.95 0.83 4.77
CA ALA A 132 14.79 -0.58 5.16
C ALA A 132 15.44 -1.56 4.17
N GLY A 133 16.00 -1.07 3.05
CA GLY A 133 16.56 -1.90 1.99
C GLY A 133 15.50 -2.66 1.17
N VAL A 134 14.25 -2.20 1.17
CA VAL A 134 13.14 -2.78 0.38
C VAL A 134 12.91 -1.96 -0.88
N THR A 135 12.61 -2.63 -1.98
CA THR A 135 12.21 -2.01 -3.25
C THR A 135 10.76 -2.42 -3.53
N PRO A 136 9.79 -1.54 -3.33
CA PRO A 136 8.38 -1.90 -3.52
C PRO A 136 8.04 -2.08 -5.00
N ASP A 137 6.99 -2.85 -5.27
CA ASP A 137 6.47 -3.06 -6.63
C ASP A 137 5.72 -1.85 -7.15
N ILE A 138 5.00 -1.17 -6.24
CA ILE A 138 4.21 0.03 -6.53
C ILE A 138 4.50 1.08 -5.47
N MET A 139 4.59 2.33 -5.88
CA MET A 139 4.79 3.47 -4.98
C MET A 139 3.82 4.59 -5.33
N SER A 140 3.13 5.15 -4.33
CA SER A 140 2.31 6.35 -4.47
C SER A 140 3.07 7.58 -3.96
N LEU A 141 3.00 8.67 -4.73
CA LEU A 141 3.70 9.93 -4.48
C LEU A 141 2.72 11.10 -4.61
N ALA A 142 2.87 12.09 -3.74
CA ALA A 142 2.16 13.36 -3.81
C ALA A 142 2.88 14.42 -2.96
N LYS A 143 2.14 15.40 -2.44
CA LYS A 143 2.65 16.46 -1.55
C LYS A 143 3.92 17.11 -2.09
N GLY A 144 5.10 16.72 -1.63
CA GLY A 144 6.38 17.33 -1.99
C GLY A 144 6.83 17.17 -3.44
N ILE A 145 6.25 16.22 -4.20
CA ILE A 145 6.73 15.88 -5.56
C ILE A 145 6.63 17.05 -6.55
N ALA A 146 5.65 17.93 -6.38
CA ALA A 146 5.37 19.02 -7.34
C ALA A 146 5.84 20.41 -6.87
N GLY A 147 6.57 20.51 -5.76
CA GLY A 147 7.15 21.78 -5.30
C GLY A 147 6.13 22.90 -5.05
N GLY A 148 4.89 22.56 -4.66
CA GLY A 148 3.82 23.51 -4.35
C GLY A 148 2.61 23.44 -5.29
N MET A 149 2.68 22.66 -6.35
CA MET A 149 1.52 22.40 -7.22
C MET A 149 0.76 21.17 -6.75
N THR A 150 -0.53 21.07 -7.09
CA THR A 150 -1.33 19.88 -6.82
C THR A 150 -0.97 18.79 -7.83
N MET A 151 -0.34 17.71 -7.35
CA MET A 151 0.06 16.60 -8.19
C MET A 151 0.11 15.30 -7.39
N GLY A 152 -0.19 14.19 -8.04
CA GLY A 152 0.04 12.84 -7.54
C GLY A 152 0.63 11.97 -8.65
N ALA A 153 1.41 10.97 -8.26
CA ALA A 153 1.98 10.01 -9.18
C ALA A 153 1.94 8.60 -8.60
N VAL A 154 1.89 7.62 -9.48
CA VAL A 154 2.11 6.21 -9.15
C VAL A 154 3.28 5.73 -9.99
N VAL A 155 4.27 5.15 -9.33
CA VAL A 155 5.41 4.49 -9.95
C VAL A 155 5.28 3.00 -9.69
N ALA A 156 5.57 2.18 -10.68
CA ALA A 156 5.52 0.72 -10.54
C ALA A 156 6.65 0.08 -11.35
N ARG A 157 6.99 -1.17 -11.02
CA ARG A 157 7.85 -1.98 -11.87
C ARG A 157 7.21 -2.14 -13.26
N ALA A 158 8.03 -2.25 -14.29
CA ALA A 158 7.55 -2.30 -15.68
C ALA A 158 6.52 -3.43 -15.89
N GLU A 159 6.83 -4.63 -15.42
CA GLU A 159 5.97 -5.80 -15.53
C GLU A 159 4.63 -5.64 -14.79
N VAL A 160 4.60 -4.86 -13.71
CA VAL A 160 3.38 -4.53 -12.99
C VAL A 160 2.59 -3.45 -13.74
N ALA A 161 3.26 -2.41 -14.23
CA ALA A 161 2.63 -1.33 -14.96
C ALA A 161 2.00 -1.79 -16.30
N ASP A 162 2.64 -2.74 -16.98
CA ASP A 162 2.24 -3.27 -18.27
C ASP A 162 0.88 -4.00 -18.26
N VAL A 163 0.33 -4.31 -17.09
CA VAL A 163 -1.03 -4.85 -17.02
C VAL A 163 -2.10 -3.81 -17.30
N PHE A 164 -1.82 -2.50 -17.13
CA PHE A 164 -2.74 -1.44 -17.52
C PHE A 164 -2.74 -1.27 -19.04
N ARG A 165 -3.93 -1.24 -19.61
CA ARG A 165 -4.18 -0.96 -21.02
C ARG A 165 -5.03 0.29 -21.16
N PRO A 166 -5.04 0.94 -22.34
CA PRO A 166 -5.95 2.05 -22.59
C PRO A 166 -7.40 1.68 -22.20
N GLY A 167 -8.03 2.51 -21.36
CA GLY A 167 -9.39 2.30 -20.85
C GLY A 167 -9.50 1.57 -19.51
N ASP A 168 -8.44 0.91 -19.01
CA ASP A 168 -8.52 0.16 -17.74
C ASP A 168 -8.64 1.05 -16.51
N HIS A 169 -7.97 2.20 -16.50
CA HIS A 169 -7.94 3.05 -15.29
C HIS A 169 -8.96 4.18 -15.37
N GLY A 170 -8.91 4.96 -16.39
CA GLY A 170 -9.74 6.13 -16.58
C GLY A 170 -9.11 7.10 -17.59
N SER A 171 -9.80 8.19 -17.79
CA SER A 171 -9.33 9.32 -18.60
C SER A 171 -9.62 10.63 -17.87
N THR A 172 -8.99 11.68 -18.32
CA THR A 172 -9.33 13.05 -17.91
C THR A 172 -10.58 13.53 -18.60
#